data_0bcb5f101496be8b644e8673ea77ef2f
#
_entry.id   0bcb5f101496be8b644e8673ea77ef2f
#
_cell.length_a   1.000
_cell.length_b   1.000
_cell.length_c   1.000
_cell.angle_alpha   90.00
_cell.angle_beta   90.00
_cell.angle_gamma   90.00
#
_symmetry.space_group_name_H-M   'P 1'
#
loop_
_entity.id
_entity.type
_entity.pdbx_description
1 polymer ?
#
loop_
_entity_poly.entity_id
_entity_poly.type
_entity_poly.pdbx_seq_one_letter_code
_entity_poly.pdbx_strand_id
1 'polypeptide(L)'
;MHRRALFLLALCGVLWSTGGVLIKLVSWHPLAIWSARSAIAAIALYAVRRPSLRGIGRGEWLAACALAATTGGFIVANKLTTAANAILIQYSAPVWVALLGAWLLGERASRIDWLAIVAVIGGIALFFFERLTFDHVAGNLVALGDGVAFAFSAVLMRRVALFDIAVDPLRPLLLGNILGAVIGAPFLFVTPAPDLTGWGALLALGLVQQAAAYLCYAAAIRHASALEAILIPVIEPILNPIWVALAVGELPGPWALVGGAIVIAAVTARALVSRARA
;
A
#
# COMPACT_ATOMS: atom_id res chain seq x y z
N MET A 1 -9.80 -6.56 -20.44
CA MET A 1 -9.78 -6.69 -18.97
C MET A 1 -8.54 -6.06 -18.35
N HIS A 2 -7.36 -6.30 -18.88
CA HIS A 2 -6.09 -5.75 -18.36
C HIS A 2 -6.06 -4.21 -18.25
N ARG A 3 -6.50 -3.44 -19.27
CA ARG A 3 -6.58 -1.96 -19.19
C ARG A 3 -7.42 -1.46 -18.02
N ARG A 4 -8.54 -2.14 -17.73
CA ARG A 4 -9.40 -1.82 -16.58
C ARG A 4 -8.67 -2.11 -15.26
N ALA A 5 -7.89 -3.19 -15.21
CA ALA A 5 -7.09 -3.51 -14.02
C ALA A 5 -6.01 -2.44 -13.75
N LEU A 6 -5.29 -1.99 -14.77
CA LEU A 6 -4.30 -0.92 -14.63
C LEU A 6 -4.94 0.40 -14.14
N PHE A 7 -6.12 0.75 -14.67
CA PHE A 7 -6.87 1.92 -14.21
C PHE A 7 -7.30 1.79 -12.74
N LEU A 8 -7.81 0.61 -12.34
CA LEU A 8 -8.21 0.36 -10.95
C LEU A 8 -7.03 0.40 -9.99
N LEU A 9 -5.84 -0.06 -10.41
CA LEU A 9 -4.61 0.06 -9.60
C LEU A 9 -4.14 1.51 -9.48
N ALA A 10 -4.25 2.30 -10.55
CA ALA A 10 -3.94 3.74 -10.48
C ALA A 10 -4.93 4.47 -9.55
N LEU A 11 -6.23 4.15 -9.64
CA LEU A 11 -7.24 4.70 -8.74
C LEU A 11 -6.98 4.27 -7.29
N CYS A 12 -6.56 3.01 -7.06
CA CYS A 12 -6.14 2.53 -5.75
C CYS A 12 -5.00 3.40 -5.17
N GLY A 13 -3.97 3.69 -5.97
CA GLY A 13 -2.86 4.58 -5.58
C GLY A 13 -3.32 6.00 -5.26
N VAL A 14 -4.24 6.56 -6.04
CA VAL A 14 -4.85 7.88 -5.77
C VAL A 14 -5.61 7.85 -4.43
N LEU A 15 -6.40 6.81 -4.17
CA LEU A 15 -7.13 6.69 -2.91
C LEU A 15 -6.17 6.52 -1.72
N TRP A 16 -5.12 5.70 -1.85
CA TRP A 16 -4.11 5.52 -0.81
C TRP A 16 -3.36 6.82 -0.51
N SER A 17 -3.09 7.67 -1.50
CA SER A 17 -2.37 8.94 -1.33
C SER A 17 -3.05 9.93 -0.38
N THR A 18 -4.35 9.80 -0.15
CA THR A 18 -5.08 10.65 0.82
C THR A 18 -4.73 10.33 2.28
N GLY A 19 -4.06 9.18 2.53
CA GLY A 19 -3.78 8.69 3.87
C GLY A 19 -2.95 9.64 4.71
N GLY A 20 -1.93 10.27 4.14
CA GLY A 20 -1.03 11.16 4.88
C GLY A 20 -1.74 12.37 5.49
N VAL A 21 -2.59 13.04 4.71
CA VAL A 21 -3.38 14.18 5.19
C VAL A 21 -4.39 13.74 6.24
N LEU A 22 -5.12 12.65 5.96
CA LEU A 22 -6.15 12.17 6.88
C LEU A 22 -5.57 11.71 8.22
N ILE A 23 -4.41 11.02 8.22
CA ILE A 23 -3.73 10.60 9.46
C ILE A 23 -3.30 11.80 10.30
N LYS A 24 -2.85 12.90 9.68
CA LYS A 24 -2.46 14.13 10.39
C LYS A 24 -3.65 14.79 11.12
N LEU A 25 -4.86 14.61 10.64
CA LEU A 25 -6.07 15.12 11.26
C LEU A 25 -6.54 14.30 12.49
N VAL A 26 -5.94 13.13 12.73
CA VAL A 26 -6.33 12.24 13.84
C VAL A 26 -5.31 12.35 14.96
N SER A 27 -5.67 13.03 16.04
CA SER A 27 -4.87 13.11 17.27
C SER A 27 -5.10 11.86 18.12
N TRP A 28 -4.51 10.74 17.74
CA TRP A 28 -4.62 9.48 18.47
C TRP A 28 -3.33 8.66 18.41
N HIS A 29 -3.22 7.61 19.24
CA HIS A 29 -2.09 6.69 19.19
C HIS A 29 -2.04 6.00 17.78
N PRO A 30 -0.90 5.95 17.08
CA PRO A 30 -0.83 5.42 15.72
C PRO A 30 -1.41 4.02 15.55
N LEU A 31 -1.15 3.10 16.51
CA LEU A 31 -1.71 1.76 16.47
C LEU A 31 -3.23 1.75 16.77
N ALA A 32 -3.75 2.74 17.49
CA ALA A 32 -5.20 2.95 17.62
C ALA A 32 -5.83 3.39 16.30
N ILE A 33 -5.18 4.32 15.58
CA ILE A 33 -5.59 4.72 14.23
C ILE A 33 -5.59 3.50 13.30
N TRP A 34 -4.54 2.68 13.34
CA TRP A 34 -4.47 1.44 12.56
C TRP A 34 -5.62 0.49 12.87
N SER A 35 -5.90 0.25 14.17
CA SER A 35 -7.01 -0.60 14.61
C SER A 35 -8.35 -0.07 14.11
N ALA A 36 -8.67 1.20 14.39
CA ALA A 36 -9.95 1.80 14.08
C ALA A 36 -10.22 1.85 12.57
N ARG A 37 -9.26 2.33 11.77
CA ARG A 37 -9.42 2.37 10.30
C ARG A 37 -9.57 0.96 9.70
N SER A 38 -8.83 -0.03 10.24
CA SER A 38 -8.93 -1.42 9.79
C SER A 38 -10.28 -2.02 10.15
N ALA A 39 -10.83 -1.72 11.34
CA ALA A 39 -12.17 -2.15 11.73
C ALA A 39 -13.24 -1.55 10.81
N ILE A 40 -13.17 -0.25 10.54
CA ILE A 40 -14.10 0.45 9.63
C ILE A 40 -14.01 -0.18 8.22
N ALA A 41 -12.79 -0.38 7.73
CA ALA A 41 -12.58 -1.00 6.41
C ALA A 41 -13.13 -2.44 6.36
N ALA A 42 -12.87 -3.25 7.39
CA ALA A 42 -13.37 -4.62 7.46
C ALA A 42 -14.91 -4.67 7.43
N ILE A 43 -15.56 -3.81 8.21
CA ILE A 43 -17.03 -3.69 8.23
C ILE A 43 -17.55 -3.29 6.84
N ALA A 44 -16.95 -2.27 6.21
CA ALA A 44 -17.35 -1.80 4.89
C ALA A 44 -17.17 -2.87 3.81
N LEU A 45 -16.01 -3.53 3.76
CA LEU A 45 -15.71 -4.59 2.81
C LEU A 45 -16.69 -5.77 2.97
N TYR A 46 -16.97 -6.16 4.21
CA TYR A 46 -17.92 -7.22 4.48
C TYR A 46 -19.36 -6.84 4.08
N ALA A 47 -19.78 -5.60 4.38
CA ALA A 47 -21.12 -5.11 4.04
C ALA A 47 -21.36 -5.08 2.52
N VAL A 48 -20.33 -4.71 1.73
CA VAL A 48 -20.44 -4.56 0.27
C VAL A 48 -20.46 -5.93 -0.44
N ARG A 49 -19.62 -6.90 -0.03
CA ARG A 49 -19.41 -8.14 -0.80
C ARG A 49 -19.90 -9.38 -0.07
N ARG A 50 -20.03 -9.33 1.26
CA ARG A 50 -20.44 -10.45 2.11
C ARG A 50 -19.71 -11.76 1.75
N PRO A 51 -18.37 -11.77 1.63
CA PRO A 51 -17.66 -12.97 1.27
C PRO A 51 -17.87 -14.05 2.33
N SER A 52 -17.98 -15.31 1.89
CA SER A 52 -18.06 -16.42 2.84
C SER A 52 -16.78 -16.51 3.67
N LEU A 53 -16.90 -16.57 4.98
CA LEU A 53 -15.75 -16.77 5.90
C LEU A 53 -15.58 -18.26 6.27
N ARG A 54 -16.22 -19.17 5.55
CA ARG A 54 -16.05 -20.62 5.73
C ARG A 54 -14.96 -21.14 4.81
N GLY A 55 -14.23 -22.15 5.26
CA GLY A 55 -13.23 -22.83 4.44
C GLY A 55 -12.08 -21.93 3.99
N ILE A 56 -11.59 -21.05 4.88
CA ILE A 56 -10.47 -20.16 4.59
C ILE A 56 -9.20 -21.00 4.45
N GLY A 57 -8.56 -20.92 3.28
CA GLY A 57 -7.35 -21.64 2.96
C GLY A 57 -6.09 -21.05 3.57
N ARG A 58 -5.01 -21.86 3.65
CA ARG A 58 -3.70 -21.39 4.15
C ARG A 58 -3.17 -20.19 3.34
N GLY A 59 -3.36 -20.18 2.01
CA GLY A 59 -2.92 -19.09 1.14
C GLY A 59 -3.58 -17.75 1.48
N GLU A 60 -4.86 -17.76 1.83
CA GLU A 60 -5.61 -16.57 2.23
C GLU A 60 -5.14 -16.04 3.58
N TRP A 61 -4.91 -16.93 4.56
CA TRP A 61 -4.34 -16.54 5.85
C TRP A 61 -2.94 -15.95 5.71
N LEU A 62 -2.07 -16.55 4.89
CA LEU A 62 -0.74 -16.01 4.64
C LEU A 62 -0.80 -14.62 3.99
N ALA A 63 -1.69 -14.43 3.01
CA ALA A 63 -1.91 -13.13 2.37
C ALA A 63 -2.46 -12.09 3.38
N ALA A 64 -3.40 -12.49 4.24
CA ALA A 64 -3.96 -11.64 5.29
C ALA A 64 -2.90 -11.24 6.34
N CYS A 65 -2.07 -12.18 6.79
CA CYS A 65 -0.97 -11.90 7.72
C CYS A 65 0.07 -10.95 7.09
N ALA A 66 0.43 -11.17 5.82
CA ALA A 66 1.34 -10.29 5.10
C ALA A 66 0.77 -8.87 4.97
N LEU A 67 -0.53 -8.75 4.67
CA LEU A 67 -1.21 -7.44 4.62
C LEU A 67 -1.22 -6.74 6.00
N ALA A 68 -1.56 -7.47 7.06
CA ALA A 68 -1.55 -6.92 8.42
C ALA A 68 -0.14 -6.49 8.84
N ALA A 69 0.88 -7.31 8.52
CA ALA A 69 2.29 -6.97 8.75
C ALA A 69 2.70 -5.71 7.99
N THR A 70 2.29 -5.56 6.71
CA THR A 70 2.53 -4.36 5.91
C THR A 70 1.88 -3.13 6.54
N THR A 71 0.58 -3.18 6.81
CA THR A 71 -0.14 -2.00 7.28
C THR A 71 0.24 -1.58 8.70
N GLY A 72 0.61 -2.54 9.56
CA GLY A 72 1.13 -2.30 10.90
C GLY A 72 2.61 -1.94 10.92
N GLY A 73 3.42 -2.64 10.12
CA GLY A 73 4.86 -2.40 9.97
C GLY A 73 5.17 -0.98 9.50
N PHE A 74 4.42 -0.48 8.52
CA PHE A 74 4.52 0.89 8.05
C PHE A 74 4.30 1.93 9.18
N ILE A 75 3.31 1.71 10.04
CA ILE A 75 3.03 2.59 11.17
C ILE A 75 4.17 2.55 12.19
N VAL A 76 4.69 1.36 12.50
CA VAL A 76 5.83 1.21 13.42
C VAL A 76 7.09 1.83 12.83
N ALA A 77 7.38 1.61 11.54
CA ALA A 77 8.50 2.23 10.86
C ALA A 77 8.44 3.76 10.95
N ASN A 78 7.29 4.37 10.64
CA ASN A 78 7.10 5.82 10.74
C ASN A 78 7.31 6.40 12.16
N LYS A 79 7.17 5.58 13.19
CA LYS A 79 7.48 5.96 14.58
C LYS A 79 8.97 5.89 14.91
N LEU A 80 9.69 4.97 14.29
CA LEU A 80 11.08 4.66 14.59
C LEU A 80 12.07 5.33 13.65
N THR A 81 11.61 5.82 12.48
CA THR A 81 12.43 6.58 11.51
C THR A 81 11.61 7.73 10.92
N THR A 82 12.21 8.49 9.98
CA THR A 82 11.46 9.54 9.27
C THR A 82 10.45 8.95 8.30
N ALA A 83 9.34 9.65 8.05
CA ALA A 83 8.36 9.24 7.05
C ALA A 83 9.00 9.06 5.65
N ALA A 84 9.98 9.90 5.31
CA ALA A 84 10.73 9.80 4.07
C ALA A 84 11.49 8.48 3.96
N ASN A 85 12.25 8.11 5.00
CA ASN A 85 12.96 6.83 5.06
C ASN A 85 11.99 5.64 5.03
N ALA A 86 10.93 5.69 5.84
CA ALA A 86 9.94 4.62 5.90
C ALA A 86 9.35 4.35 4.50
N ILE A 87 8.93 5.39 3.79
CA ILE A 87 8.37 5.29 2.44
C ILE A 87 9.43 4.79 1.45
N LEU A 88 10.61 5.41 1.40
CA LEU A 88 11.65 5.02 0.43
C LEU A 88 12.03 3.55 0.59
N ILE A 89 12.26 3.10 1.83
CA ILE A 89 12.70 1.74 2.12
C ILE A 89 11.58 0.73 1.87
N GLN A 90 10.33 1.06 2.21
CA GLN A 90 9.16 0.24 1.86
C GLN A 90 9.05 0.05 0.34
N TYR A 91 9.37 1.08 -0.45
CA TYR A 91 9.37 0.98 -1.92
C TYR A 91 10.56 0.19 -2.49
N SER A 92 11.33 -0.53 -1.66
CA SER A 92 12.12 -1.69 -2.10
C SER A 92 11.24 -2.89 -2.49
N ALA A 93 9.95 -2.88 -2.11
CA ALA A 93 8.97 -3.94 -2.39
C ALA A 93 8.95 -4.42 -3.86
N PRO A 94 9.04 -3.58 -4.91
CA PRO A 94 9.11 -4.05 -6.30
C PRO A 94 10.25 -5.02 -6.60
N VAL A 95 11.41 -4.86 -5.93
CA VAL A 95 12.54 -5.80 -6.05
C VAL A 95 12.14 -7.17 -5.49
N TRP A 96 11.57 -7.18 -4.29
CA TRP A 96 11.11 -8.40 -3.65
C TRP A 96 9.98 -9.08 -4.42
N VAL A 97 9.04 -8.30 -5.00
CA VAL A 97 8.00 -8.85 -5.90
C VAL A 97 8.60 -9.49 -7.13
N ALA A 98 9.61 -8.88 -7.76
CA ALA A 98 10.27 -9.45 -8.92
C ALA A 98 10.92 -10.80 -8.62
N LEU A 99 11.52 -10.94 -7.43
CA LEU A 99 12.15 -12.20 -6.96
C LEU A 99 11.10 -13.24 -6.56
N LEU A 100 10.17 -12.86 -5.68
CA LEU A 100 9.13 -13.76 -5.16
C LEU A 100 8.13 -14.16 -6.24
N GLY A 101 7.78 -13.26 -7.15
CA GLY A 101 6.88 -13.52 -8.27
C GLY A 101 7.45 -14.56 -9.23
N ALA A 102 8.75 -14.51 -9.49
CA ALA A 102 9.42 -15.53 -10.28
C ALA A 102 9.37 -16.92 -9.61
N TRP A 103 9.54 -16.97 -8.30
CA TRP A 103 9.55 -18.21 -7.52
C TRP A 103 8.15 -18.76 -7.24
N LEU A 104 7.21 -17.93 -6.79
CA LEU A 104 5.89 -18.37 -6.29
C LEU A 104 4.79 -18.39 -7.37
N LEU A 105 4.95 -17.59 -8.44
CA LEU A 105 3.95 -17.43 -9.49
C LEU A 105 4.46 -17.81 -10.88
N GLY A 106 5.78 -17.97 -11.08
CA GLY A 106 6.39 -18.08 -12.40
C GLY A 106 6.42 -16.75 -13.18
N GLU A 107 6.02 -15.64 -12.58
CA GLU A 107 6.03 -14.30 -13.19
C GLU A 107 7.45 -13.72 -13.16
N ARG A 108 8.21 -13.89 -14.24
CA ARG A 108 9.59 -13.39 -14.33
C ARG A 108 9.61 -11.93 -14.77
N ALA A 109 10.32 -11.08 -14.01
CA ALA A 109 10.54 -9.69 -14.37
C ALA A 109 11.43 -9.60 -15.63
N SER A 110 11.00 -8.82 -16.60
CA SER A 110 11.73 -8.51 -17.82
C SER A 110 12.79 -7.42 -17.56
N ARG A 111 13.69 -7.19 -18.54
CA ARG A 111 14.67 -6.09 -18.46
C ARG A 111 13.99 -4.72 -18.26
N ILE A 112 12.84 -4.53 -18.89
CA ILE A 112 12.07 -3.27 -18.75
C ILE A 112 11.49 -3.14 -17.35
N ASP A 113 11.04 -4.25 -16.74
CA ASP A 113 10.57 -4.24 -15.35
C ASP A 113 11.69 -3.84 -14.39
N TRP A 114 12.92 -4.38 -14.57
CA TRP A 114 14.08 -4.00 -13.78
C TRP A 114 14.48 -2.53 -13.96
N LEU A 115 14.45 -2.02 -15.20
CA LEU A 115 14.68 -0.59 -15.45
C LEU A 115 13.63 0.29 -14.78
N ALA A 116 12.36 -0.11 -14.82
CA ALA A 116 11.30 0.61 -14.14
C ALA A 116 11.49 0.59 -12.60
N ILE A 117 11.86 -0.57 -12.02
CA ILE A 117 12.16 -0.71 -10.59
C ILE A 117 13.28 0.26 -10.17
N VAL A 118 14.39 0.27 -10.89
CA VAL A 118 15.54 1.16 -10.60
C VAL A 118 15.13 2.62 -10.74
N ALA A 119 14.40 2.98 -11.80
CA ALA A 119 13.94 4.35 -12.01
C ALA A 119 12.94 4.79 -10.92
N VAL A 120 12.03 3.93 -10.48
CA VAL A 120 11.08 4.21 -9.41
C VAL A 120 11.81 4.42 -8.09
N ILE A 121 12.71 3.51 -7.69
CA ILE A 121 13.47 3.65 -6.44
C ILE A 121 14.35 4.91 -6.47
N GLY A 122 15.05 5.14 -7.58
CA GLY A 122 15.87 6.35 -7.77
C GLY A 122 15.05 7.63 -7.75
N GLY A 123 13.88 7.63 -8.38
CA GLY A 123 12.96 8.75 -8.38
C GLY A 123 12.39 9.06 -6.99
N ILE A 124 12.02 8.03 -6.21
CA ILE A 124 11.57 8.21 -4.82
C ILE A 124 12.72 8.68 -3.93
N ALA A 125 13.93 8.15 -4.11
CA ALA A 125 15.11 8.62 -3.39
C ALA A 125 15.37 10.10 -3.66
N LEU A 126 15.26 10.53 -4.90
CA LEU A 126 15.40 11.92 -5.29
C LEU A 126 14.26 12.80 -4.74
N PHE A 127 13.03 12.30 -4.77
CA PHE A 127 11.84 12.99 -4.25
C PHE A 127 11.98 13.35 -2.76
N PHE A 128 12.56 12.44 -1.97
CA PHE A 128 12.77 12.64 -0.54
C PHE A 128 14.21 13.05 -0.18
N PHE A 129 15.04 13.39 -1.16
CA PHE A 129 16.50 13.58 -0.99
C PHE A 129 16.86 14.48 0.19
N GLU A 130 16.16 15.60 0.37
CA GLU A 130 16.40 16.57 1.45
C GLU A 130 15.92 16.11 2.83
N ARG A 131 15.15 15.02 2.89
CA ARG A 131 14.52 14.49 4.10
C ARG A 131 15.05 13.11 4.52
N LEU A 132 15.96 12.54 3.72
CA LEU A 132 16.57 11.25 4.04
C LEU A 132 17.63 11.44 5.14
N THR A 133 17.69 10.47 6.04
CA THR A 133 18.72 10.39 7.07
C THR A 133 19.16 8.94 7.23
N PHE A 134 20.44 8.74 7.58
CA PHE A 134 20.99 7.42 7.87
C PHE A 134 20.90 7.06 9.36
N ASP A 135 20.43 7.97 10.18
CA ASP A 135 20.10 7.71 11.59
C ASP A 135 18.90 6.76 11.70
N HIS A 136 18.60 6.33 12.91
CA HIS A 136 17.42 5.49 13.17
C HIS A 136 17.47 4.09 12.51
N VAL A 137 18.60 3.39 12.64
CA VAL A 137 18.84 2.05 12.04
C VAL A 137 17.69 1.06 12.33
N ALA A 138 17.18 1.02 13.56
CA ALA A 138 16.08 0.11 13.93
C ALA A 138 14.81 0.40 13.11
N GLY A 139 14.45 1.68 12.93
CA GLY A 139 13.31 2.09 12.11
C GLY A 139 13.49 1.77 10.62
N ASN A 140 14.71 1.94 10.12
CA ASN A 140 15.03 1.60 8.73
C ASN A 140 14.97 0.08 8.49
N LEU A 141 15.39 -0.75 9.46
CA LEU A 141 15.25 -2.21 9.37
C LEU A 141 13.78 -2.64 9.43
N VAL A 142 12.96 -2.02 10.27
CA VAL A 142 11.52 -2.27 10.29
C VAL A 142 10.88 -1.89 8.96
N ALA A 143 11.26 -0.75 8.37
CA ALA A 143 10.79 -0.33 7.05
C ALA A 143 11.19 -1.31 5.93
N LEU A 144 12.38 -1.90 6.00
CA LEU A 144 12.81 -2.93 5.05
C LEU A 144 11.97 -4.21 5.21
N GLY A 145 11.75 -4.66 6.45
CA GLY A 145 10.85 -5.77 6.75
C GLY A 145 9.42 -5.52 6.26
N ASP A 146 8.95 -4.28 6.38
CA ASP A 146 7.67 -3.84 5.86
C ASP A 146 7.61 -3.90 4.32
N GLY A 147 8.66 -3.46 3.62
CA GLY A 147 8.79 -3.61 2.16
C GLY A 147 8.72 -5.07 1.70
N VAL A 148 9.37 -5.98 2.45
CA VAL A 148 9.28 -7.43 2.21
C VAL A 148 7.85 -7.94 2.45
N ALA A 149 7.21 -7.55 3.55
CA ALA A 149 5.84 -7.92 3.87
C ALA A 149 4.85 -7.42 2.79
N PHE A 150 5.06 -6.21 2.29
CA PHE A 150 4.27 -5.64 1.21
C PHE A 150 4.41 -6.45 -0.09
N ALA A 151 5.62 -6.87 -0.43
CA ALA A 151 5.86 -7.76 -1.57
C ALA A 151 5.17 -9.12 -1.39
N PHE A 152 5.29 -9.74 -0.22
CA PHE A 152 4.58 -10.99 0.10
C PHE A 152 3.06 -10.82 -0.02
N SER A 153 2.52 -9.71 0.50
CA SER A 153 1.09 -9.39 0.39
C SER A 153 0.65 -9.40 -1.08
N ALA A 154 1.34 -8.65 -1.96
CA ALA A 154 0.98 -8.58 -3.38
C ALA A 154 1.10 -9.93 -4.10
N VAL A 155 2.21 -10.65 -3.87
CA VAL A 155 2.45 -11.96 -4.52
C VAL A 155 1.45 -13.00 -4.04
N LEU A 156 1.15 -13.08 -2.73
CA LEU A 156 0.19 -14.03 -2.18
C LEU A 156 -1.24 -13.69 -2.58
N MET A 157 -1.60 -12.40 -2.62
CA MET A 157 -2.89 -11.95 -3.17
C MET A 157 -3.05 -12.37 -4.63
N ARG A 158 -2.01 -12.15 -5.44
CA ARG A 158 -2.00 -12.59 -6.85
C ARG A 158 -2.10 -14.10 -6.96
N ARG A 159 -1.39 -14.85 -6.11
CA ARG A 159 -1.43 -16.31 -6.06
C ARG A 159 -2.84 -16.83 -5.78
N VAL A 160 -3.49 -16.31 -4.74
CA VAL A 160 -4.89 -16.66 -4.40
C VAL A 160 -5.80 -16.35 -5.58
N ALA A 161 -5.66 -15.19 -6.20
CA ALA A 161 -6.49 -14.77 -7.31
C ALA A 161 -6.33 -15.63 -8.58
N LEU A 162 -5.14 -16.23 -8.80
CA LEU A 162 -4.83 -17.06 -9.97
C LEU A 162 -5.22 -18.54 -9.77
N PHE A 163 -4.83 -19.10 -8.63
CA PHE A 163 -4.89 -20.55 -8.42
C PHE A 163 -6.14 -20.97 -7.67
N ASP A 164 -6.87 -20.04 -7.07
CA ASP A 164 -8.05 -20.30 -6.28
C ASP A 164 -9.24 -19.48 -6.83
N ILE A 165 -9.66 -19.83 -8.06
CA ILE A 165 -10.66 -19.06 -8.83
C ILE A 165 -11.99 -18.92 -8.06
N ALA A 166 -12.33 -19.89 -7.22
CA ALA A 166 -13.54 -19.88 -6.38
C ALA A 166 -13.44 -18.87 -5.21
N VAL A 167 -12.24 -18.45 -4.84
CA VAL A 167 -12.02 -17.50 -3.74
C VAL A 167 -12.18 -16.07 -4.23
N ASP A 168 -12.98 -15.27 -3.54
CA ASP A 168 -13.04 -13.83 -3.77
C ASP A 168 -11.72 -13.19 -3.30
N PRO A 169 -10.95 -12.51 -4.17
CA PRO A 169 -9.70 -11.82 -3.78
C PRO A 169 -9.87 -10.78 -2.67
N LEU A 170 -11.11 -10.41 -2.37
CA LEU A 170 -11.41 -9.52 -1.24
C LEU A 170 -11.27 -10.21 0.12
N ARG A 171 -11.39 -11.55 0.20
CA ARG A 171 -11.32 -12.28 1.49
C ARG A 171 -9.99 -12.06 2.24
N PRO A 172 -8.81 -12.25 1.63
CA PRO A 172 -7.56 -11.98 2.32
C PRO A 172 -7.41 -10.52 2.75
N LEU A 173 -7.93 -9.55 1.97
CA LEU A 173 -7.93 -8.13 2.33
C LEU A 173 -8.83 -7.87 3.55
N LEU A 174 -10.02 -8.46 3.57
CA LEU A 174 -10.93 -8.41 4.73
C LEU A 174 -10.27 -9.03 5.98
N LEU A 175 -9.69 -10.23 5.85
CA LEU A 175 -9.04 -10.92 6.96
C LEU A 175 -7.84 -10.14 7.50
N GLY A 176 -7.01 -9.55 6.63
CA GLY A 176 -5.88 -8.70 7.03
C GLY A 176 -6.32 -7.46 7.80
N ASN A 177 -7.46 -6.87 7.39
CA ASN A 177 -8.06 -5.76 8.14
C ASN A 177 -8.65 -6.21 9.49
N ILE A 178 -9.26 -7.37 9.57
CA ILE A 178 -9.70 -7.95 10.86
C ILE A 178 -8.51 -8.18 11.78
N LEU A 179 -7.42 -8.74 11.26
CA LEU A 179 -6.17 -8.92 12.03
C LEU A 179 -5.63 -7.58 12.52
N GLY A 180 -5.55 -6.56 11.65
CA GLY A 180 -5.12 -5.21 12.03
C GLY A 180 -5.99 -4.58 13.11
N ALA A 181 -7.30 -4.73 12.99
CA ALA A 181 -8.26 -4.25 13.99
C ALA A 181 -8.04 -4.92 15.35
N VAL A 182 -7.88 -6.24 15.38
CA VAL A 182 -7.70 -7.01 16.62
C VAL A 182 -6.33 -6.75 17.26
N ILE A 183 -5.24 -6.78 16.49
CA ILE A 183 -3.88 -6.56 17.00
C ILE A 183 -3.71 -5.15 17.55
N GLY A 184 -4.29 -4.15 16.88
CA GLY A 184 -4.22 -2.76 17.32
C GLY A 184 -5.23 -2.38 18.41
N ALA A 185 -6.23 -3.24 18.70
CA ALA A 185 -7.31 -2.94 19.65
C ALA A 185 -6.85 -2.51 21.06
N PRO A 186 -5.80 -3.10 21.67
CA PRO A 186 -5.31 -2.66 22.98
C PRO A 186 -4.92 -1.18 23.02
N PHE A 187 -4.50 -0.61 21.90
CA PHE A 187 -4.04 0.77 21.81
C PHE A 187 -5.17 1.80 21.72
N LEU A 188 -6.42 1.36 21.50
CA LEU A 188 -7.60 2.24 21.47
C LEU A 188 -7.80 2.98 22.80
N PHE A 189 -7.31 2.43 23.90
CA PHE A 189 -7.50 2.93 25.25
C PHE A 189 -6.25 3.59 25.85
N VAL A 190 -5.14 3.67 25.08
CA VAL A 190 -3.87 4.24 25.56
C VAL A 190 -3.90 5.76 25.63
N THR A 191 -4.64 6.40 24.71
CA THR A 191 -4.81 7.84 24.65
C THR A 191 -6.30 8.19 24.52
N PRO A 192 -6.73 9.40 24.92
CA PRO A 192 -8.11 9.83 24.72
C PRO A 192 -8.56 9.70 23.27
N ALA A 193 -9.83 9.39 23.07
CA ALA A 193 -10.45 9.30 21.75
C ALA A 193 -10.33 10.64 21.00
N PRO A 194 -10.22 10.61 19.65
CA PRO A 194 -10.12 11.82 18.86
C PRO A 194 -11.42 12.66 18.92
N ASP A 195 -11.30 13.92 18.56
CA ASP A 195 -12.41 14.84 18.41
C ASP A 195 -13.29 14.49 17.18
N LEU A 196 -14.32 15.28 16.92
CA LEU A 196 -15.24 15.05 15.80
C LEU A 196 -14.53 15.08 14.44
N THR A 197 -13.55 15.96 14.27
CA THR A 197 -12.73 16.05 13.05
C THR A 197 -11.92 14.77 12.85
N GLY A 198 -11.28 14.30 13.92
CA GLY A 198 -10.52 13.03 13.92
C GLY A 198 -11.40 11.82 13.61
N TRP A 199 -12.62 11.75 14.13
CA TRP A 199 -13.58 10.69 13.77
C TRP A 199 -14.00 10.76 12.29
N GLY A 200 -14.24 11.97 11.76
CA GLY A 200 -14.49 12.18 10.34
C GLY A 200 -13.32 11.69 9.46
N ALA A 201 -12.09 12.03 9.85
CA ALA A 201 -10.88 11.58 9.17
C ALA A 201 -10.69 10.05 9.27
N LEU A 202 -11.00 9.42 10.41
CA LEU A 202 -10.97 7.95 10.57
C LEU A 202 -12.00 7.26 9.67
N LEU A 203 -13.20 7.80 9.55
CA LEU A 203 -14.21 7.28 8.61
C LEU A 203 -13.70 7.36 7.17
N ALA A 204 -13.13 8.50 6.77
CA ALA A 204 -12.53 8.66 5.44
C ALA A 204 -11.36 7.70 5.22
N LEU A 205 -10.48 7.52 6.22
CA LEU A 205 -9.39 6.53 6.20
C LEU A 205 -9.90 5.10 6.01
N GLY A 206 -10.91 4.70 6.75
CA GLY A 206 -11.45 3.34 6.66
C GLY A 206 -12.28 3.09 5.40
N LEU A 207 -13.16 4.01 5.03
CA LEU A 207 -14.10 3.84 3.92
C LEU A 207 -13.47 4.15 2.56
N VAL A 208 -12.78 5.29 2.44
CA VAL A 208 -12.26 5.77 1.16
C VAL A 208 -10.84 5.28 0.92
N GLN A 209 -9.93 5.62 1.82
CA GLN A 209 -8.52 5.32 1.66
C GLN A 209 -8.24 3.82 1.70
N GLN A 210 -8.99 3.04 2.47
CA GLN A 210 -8.73 1.61 2.65
C GLN A 210 -9.79 0.73 1.96
N ALA A 211 -11.06 0.81 2.30
CA ALA A 211 -12.07 -0.09 1.76
C ALA A 211 -12.30 0.11 0.25
N ALA A 212 -12.50 1.35 -0.23
CA ALA A 212 -12.68 1.61 -1.66
C ALA A 212 -11.43 1.25 -2.46
N ALA A 213 -10.23 1.57 -1.95
CA ALA A 213 -8.97 1.19 -2.59
C ALA A 213 -8.82 -0.34 -2.69
N TYR A 214 -9.16 -1.09 -1.64
CA TYR A 214 -9.09 -2.54 -1.65
C TYR A 214 -10.14 -3.20 -2.56
N LEU A 215 -11.30 -2.58 -2.76
CA LEU A 215 -12.25 -3.03 -3.79
C LEU A 215 -11.65 -2.89 -5.19
N CYS A 216 -10.97 -1.77 -5.47
CA CYS A 216 -10.26 -1.55 -6.73
C CYS A 216 -9.11 -2.57 -6.89
N TYR A 217 -8.32 -2.78 -5.84
CA TYR A 217 -7.21 -3.73 -5.84
C TYR A 217 -7.68 -5.17 -6.08
N ALA A 218 -8.70 -5.63 -5.35
CA ALA A 218 -9.26 -6.97 -5.49
C ALA A 218 -9.81 -7.22 -6.91
N ALA A 219 -10.46 -6.21 -7.51
CA ALA A 219 -10.96 -6.31 -8.87
C ALA A 219 -9.84 -6.34 -9.93
N ALA A 220 -8.70 -5.73 -9.64
CA ALA A 220 -7.57 -5.64 -10.55
C ALA A 220 -6.64 -6.86 -10.50
N ILE A 221 -6.40 -7.44 -9.31
CA ILE A 221 -5.32 -8.40 -9.06
C ILE A 221 -5.42 -9.69 -9.90
N ARG A 222 -6.61 -10.05 -10.37
CA ARG A 222 -6.80 -11.19 -11.29
C ARG A 222 -6.27 -10.93 -12.71
N HIS A 223 -6.17 -9.67 -13.11
CA HIS A 223 -5.89 -9.24 -14.48
C HIS A 223 -4.60 -8.42 -14.61
N ALA A 224 -3.89 -8.21 -13.50
CA ALA A 224 -2.60 -7.52 -13.45
C ALA A 224 -1.56 -8.44 -12.80
N SER A 225 -0.29 -8.34 -13.21
CA SER A 225 0.80 -9.07 -12.56
C SER A 225 1.03 -8.57 -11.12
N ALA A 226 1.70 -9.37 -10.28
CA ALA A 226 2.07 -8.96 -8.94
C ALA A 226 2.94 -7.68 -8.95
N LEU A 227 3.83 -7.55 -9.94
CA LEU A 227 4.67 -6.37 -10.11
C LEU A 227 3.85 -5.12 -10.52
N GLU A 228 2.84 -5.27 -11.38
CA GLU A 228 1.91 -4.18 -11.72
C GLU A 228 1.11 -3.72 -10.51
N ALA A 229 0.70 -4.66 -9.66
CA ALA A 229 -0.07 -4.37 -8.46
C ALA A 229 0.70 -3.51 -7.43
N ILE A 230 2.03 -3.46 -7.53
CA ILE A 230 2.88 -2.60 -6.68
C ILE A 230 3.38 -1.36 -7.43
N LEU A 231 3.83 -1.50 -8.70
CA LEU A 231 4.42 -0.36 -9.42
C LEU A 231 3.40 0.70 -9.81
N ILE A 232 2.17 0.33 -10.15
CA ILE A 232 1.17 1.32 -10.58
C ILE A 232 0.70 2.20 -9.41
N PRO A 233 0.40 1.67 -8.21
CA PRO A 233 0.05 2.49 -7.06
C PRO A 233 1.18 3.38 -6.52
N VAL A 234 2.42 3.28 -7.04
CA VAL A 234 3.56 4.17 -6.69
C VAL A 234 3.26 5.66 -6.94
N ILE A 235 2.19 5.99 -7.61
CA ILE A 235 1.67 7.37 -7.66
C ILE A 235 1.30 7.91 -6.25
N GLU A 236 1.04 7.03 -5.28
CA GLU A 236 0.68 7.36 -3.90
C GLU A 236 1.69 8.31 -3.23
N PRO A 237 2.99 7.95 -3.08
CA PRO A 237 3.96 8.80 -2.40
C PRO A 237 4.20 10.13 -3.10
N ILE A 238 3.86 10.25 -4.38
CA ILE A 238 3.99 11.49 -5.15
C ILE A 238 2.78 12.42 -4.90
N LEU A 239 1.57 11.85 -4.90
CA LEU A 239 0.35 12.62 -4.66
C LEU A 239 0.18 13.04 -3.20
N ASN A 240 0.70 12.26 -2.25
CA ASN A 240 0.55 12.53 -0.83
C ASN A 240 1.05 13.93 -0.43
N PRO A 241 2.29 14.36 -0.76
CA PRO A 241 2.74 15.74 -0.50
C PRO A 241 1.95 16.81 -1.26
N ILE A 242 1.37 16.49 -2.42
CA ILE A 242 0.51 17.43 -3.17
C ILE A 242 -0.74 17.74 -2.36
N TRP A 243 -1.37 16.72 -1.77
CA TRP A 243 -2.51 16.93 -0.88
C TRP A 243 -2.14 17.73 0.37
N VAL A 244 -0.96 17.47 0.94
CA VAL A 244 -0.44 18.25 2.08
C VAL A 244 -0.18 19.70 1.65
N ALA A 245 0.42 19.94 0.48
CA ALA A 245 0.65 21.27 -0.06
C ALA A 245 -0.66 22.06 -0.24
N LEU A 246 -1.69 21.41 -0.80
CA LEU A 246 -3.01 22.03 -0.98
C LEU A 246 -3.74 22.29 0.34
N ALA A 247 -3.54 21.46 1.35
CA ALA A 247 -4.21 21.60 2.65
C ALA A 247 -3.51 22.58 3.60
N VAL A 248 -2.17 22.69 3.53
CA VAL A 248 -1.34 23.43 4.49
C VAL A 248 -0.52 24.54 3.83
N GLY A 249 -0.48 24.60 2.49
CA GLY A 249 0.26 25.62 1.72
C GLY A 249 1.78 25.34 1.59
N GLU A 250 2.26 24.18 2.00
CA GLU A 250 3.67 23.78 1.86
C GLU A 250 3.94 23.26 0.44
N LEU A 251 4.71 23.99 -0.36
CA LEU A 251 5.08 23.55 -1.71
C LEU A 251 6.19 22.49 -1.69
N PRO A 252 6.13 21.47 -2.57
CA PRO A 252 7.22 20.50 -2.72
C PRO A 252 8.47 21.19 -3.28
N GLY A 253 9.65 20.78 -2.80
CA GLY A 253 10.93 21.27 -3.28
C GLY A 253 11.25 20.81 -4.72
N PRO A 254 12.29 21.41 -5.36
CA PRO A 254 12.65 21.08 -6.74
C PRO A 254 13.02 19.61 -6.94
N TRP A 255 13.68 18.99 -6.00
CA TRP A 255 14.02 17.56 -6.04
C TRP A 255 12.78 16.66 -5.99
N ALA A 256 11.76 17.06 -5.25
CA ALA A 256 10.48 16.35 -5.22
C ALA A 256 9.78 16.39 -6.59
N LEU A 257 9.82 17.53 -7.30
CA LEU A 257 9.25 17.64 -8.64
C LEU A 257 9.98 16.75 -9.66
N VAL A 258 11.32 16.75 -9.65
CA VAL A 258 12.13 15.92 -10.55
C VAL A 258 11.95 14.44 -10.25
N GLY A 259 12.04 14.06 -8.98
CA GLY A 259 11.84 12.66 -8.54
C GLY A 259 10.44 12.13 -8.90
N GLY A 260 9.41 12.94 -8.65
CA GLY A 260 8.03 12.62 -9.02
C GLY A 260 7.84 12.44 -10.53
N ALA A 261 8.44 13.31 -11.35
CA ALA A 261 8.39 13.19 -12.80
C ALA A 261 9.05 11.88 -13.30
N ILE A 262 10.21 11.51 -12.72
CA ILE A 262 10.90 10.24 -13.05
C ILE A 262 10.01 9.04 -12.73
N VAL A 263 9.39 9.02 -11.54
CA VAL A 263 8.50 7.90 -11.14
C VAL A 263 7.31 7.78 -12.09
N ILE A 264 6.62 8.90 -12.36
CA ILE A 264 5.45 8.90 -13.27
C ILE A 264 5.87 8.43 -14.68
N ALA A 265 6.99 8.93 -15.20
CA ALA A 265 7.51 8.51 -16.51
C ALA A 265 7.83 7.01 -16.55
N ALA A 266 8.52 6.49 -15.53
CA ALA A 266 8.91 5.08 -15.45
C ALA A 266 7.70 4.15 -15.40
N VAL A 267 6.71 4.44 -14.53
CA VAL A 267 5.48 3.64 -14.39
C VAL A 267 4.64 3.69 -15.66
N THR A 268 4.51 4.88 -16.26
CA THR A 268 3.75 5.06 -17.50
C THR A 268 4.40 4.32 -18.67
N ALA A 269 5.71 4.48 -18.86
CA ALA A 269 6.46 3.79 -19.92
C ALA A 269 6.33 2.26 -19.77
N ARG A 270 6.50 1.74 -18.55
CA ARG A 270 6.34 0.31 -18.27
C ARG A 270 4.91 -0.16 -18.57
N ALA A 271 3.88 0.60 -18.17
CA ALA A 271 2.49 0.26 -18.43
C ALA A 271 2.15 0.25 -19.94
N LEU A 272 2.73 1.15 -20.72
CA LEU A 272 2.56 1.17 -22.19
C LEU A 272 3.20 -0.05 -22.86
N VAL A 273 4.40 -0.44 -22.42
CA VAL A 273 5.09 -1.63 -22.95
C VAL A 273 4.36 -2.93 -22.58
N SER A 274 3.84 -3.01 -21.36
CA SER A 274 3.01 -4.15 -20.92
C SER A 274 1.76 -4.32 -21.79
N ARG A 275 1.14 -3.21 -22.22
CA ARG A 275 0.00 -3.22 -23.15
C ARG A 275 0.34 -3.75 -24.54
N ALA A 276 1.55 -3.52 -25.03
CA ALA A 276 1.98 -3.97 -26.35
C ALA A 276 2.26 -5.48 -26.41
N ARG A 277 2.39 -6.14 -25.26
CA ARG A 277 2.68 -7.58 -25.13
C ARG A 277 1.47 -8.44 -24.76
N ALA A 278 0.36 -7.84 -24.36
CA ALA A 278 -0.92 -8.47 -24.00
C ALA A 278 -1.91 -8.44 -25.16
#